data_031a6623126781800c3679b5c9c74e3a
#
_entry.id   031a6623126781800c3679b5c9c74e3a
#
_cell.length_a   1.000
_cell.length_b   1.000
_cell.length_c   1.000
_cell.angle_alpha   90.00
_cell.angle_beta   90.00
_cell.angle_gamma   90.00
#
_symmetry.space_group_name_H-M   'P 1'
#
loop_
_entity.id
_entity.type
_entity.pdbx_description
1 polymer ?
#
loop_
_entity_poly.entity_id
_entity_poly.type
_entity_poly.pdbx_seq_one_letter_code
_entity_poly.pdbx_strand_id
1 'polypeptide(L)' 'MDEGYILSNKYRRILFDGFASGETDLYMIAKKHHIVLSIARKITEDFIKQGIVEKKNGKYVLTKEGEKIADNIKG' A
#
# COMPACT_ATOMS: atom_id res chain seq x y z
N MET A 1 4.11 9.31 -10.22
CA MET A 1 4.50 8.38 -9.16
C MET A 1 5.15 7.17 -9.76
N ASP A 2 6.23 6.76 -9.23
CA ASP A 2 7.00 5.68 -9.81
C ASP A 2 7.23 4.54 -8.82
N GLU A 3 7.75 3.45 -9.36
CA GLU A 3 8.03 2.25 -8.57
C GLU A 3 9.12 2.52 -7.54
N GLY A 4 10.01 3.46 -7.81
CA GLY A 4 11.10 3.77 -6.90
C GLY A 4 10.62 4.22 -5.53
N TYR A 5 9.54 5.00 -5.49
CA TYR A 5 8.96 5.43 -4.22
C TYR A 5 8.54 4.23 -3.37
N ILE A 6 7.92 3.25 -4.01
CA ILE A 6 7.47 2.03 -3.32
C ILE A 6 8.66 1.17 -2.92
N LEU A 7 9.58 0.92 -3.86
CA LEU A 7 10.65 -0.05 -3.66
C LEU A 7 11.78 0.44 -2.77
N SER A 8 11.90 1.75 -2.57
CA SER A 8 13.00 2.31 -1.78
C SER A 8 12.81 2.16 -0.28
N ASN A 9 11.64 1.73 0.17
CA ASN A 9 11.35 1.60 1.60
C ASN A 9 10.69 0.25 1.85
N LYS A 10 11.26 -0.52 2.78
CA LYS A 10 10.79 -1.86 3.13
C LYS A 10 9.31 -1.88 3.50
N TYR A 11 8.88 -0.94 4.34
CA TYR A 11 7.51 -0.95 4.83
C TYR A 11 6.52 -0.50 3.77
N ARG A 12 6.91 0.45 2.92
CA ARG A 12 6.09 0.84 1.77
C ARG A 12 5.85 -0.35 0.86
N ARG A 13 6.90 -1.11 0.60
CA ARG A 13 6.81 -2.28 -0.27
C ARG A 13 5.88 -3.34 0.31
N ILE A 14 6.03 -3.63 1.61
CA ILE A 14 5.19 -4.63 2.26
C ILE A 14 3.72 -4.22 2.22
N LEU A 15 3.42 -2.97 2.56
CA LEU A 15 2.04 -2.50 2.56
C LEU A 15 1.47 -2.45 1.15
N PHE A 16 2.25 -1.97 0.20
CA PHE A 16 1.81 -1.92 -1.20
C PHE A 16 1.50 -3.33 -1.72
N ASP A 17 2.40 -4.29 -1.46
CA ASP A 17 2.19 -5.67 -1.88
C ASP A 17 0.93 -6.26 -1.25
N GLY A 18 0.68 -5.96 0.01
CA GLY A 18 -0.53 -6.41 0.69
C GLY A 18 -1.78 -5.91 -0.01
N PHE A 19 -1.83 -4.62 -0.29
CA PHE A 19 -2.99 -4.05 -0.98
C PHE A 19 -3.10 -4.58 -2.42
N ALA A 20 -1.97 -4.74 -3.10
CA ALA A 20 -1.96 -5.26 -4.47
C ALA A 20 -2.45 -6.71 -4.53
N SER A 21 -2.24 -7.48 -3.47
CA SER A 21 -2.69 -8.87 -3.41
C SER A 21 -4.14 -9.01 -2.95
N GLY A 22 -4.82 -7.90 -2.68
CA GLY A 22 -6.23 -7.91 -2.34
C GLY A 22 -6.55 -7.73 -0.87
N GLU A 23 -5.54 -7.58 0.00
CA GLU A 23 -5.81 -7.27 1.39
C GLU A 23 -6.37 -5.86 1.50
N THR A 24 -7.46 -5.70 2.24
CA THR A 24 -8.14 -4.41 2.36
C THR A 24 -8.01 -3.78 3.73
N ASP A 25 -7.37 -4.46 4.67
CA ASP A 25 -7.26 -4.01 6.05
C ASP A 25 -5.78 -3.81 6.40
N LEU A 26 -5.39 -2.56 6.61
CA LEU A 26 -4.00 -2.26 6.92
C LEU A 26 -3.55 -2.87 8.24
N TYR A 27 -4.49 -3.07 9.18
CA TYR A 27 -4.17 -3.69 10.46
C TYR A 27 -3.74 -5.15 10.29
N MET A 28 -4.36 -5.84 9.35
CA MET A 28 -4.00 -7.24 9.07
C MET A 28 -2.60 -7.32 8.48
N ILE A 29 -2.28 -6.40 7.57
CA ILE A 29 -0.93 -6.37 6.97
C ILE A 29 0.10 -6.07 8.05
N ALA A 30 -0.18 -5.04 8.88
CA ALA A 30 0.74 -4.65 9.94
C ALA A 30 0.99 -5.79 10.91
N LYS A 31 -0.08 -6.48 11.32
CA LYS A 31 0.02 -7.59 12.26
C LYS A 31 0.82 -8.74 11.67
N LYS A 32 0.53 -9.10 10.43
CA LYS A 32 1.19 -10.21 9.75
C LYS A 32 2.69 -9.98 9.59
N HIS A 33 3.08 -8.75 9.32
CA HIS A 33 4.48 -8.41 9.05
C HIS A 33 5.18 -7.71 10.21
N HIS A 34 4.52 -7.65 11.36
CA HIS A 34 5.09 -7.05 12.58
C HIS A 34 5.50 -5.59 12.37
N ILE A 35 4.68 -4.83 11.64
CA ILE A 35 4.91 -3.41 11.43
C ILE A 35 4.20 -2.63 12.52
N VAL A 36 4.90 -1.67 13.12
CA VAL A 36 4.29 -0.78 14.11
C VAL A 36 3.09 -0.09 13.45
N LEU A 37 1.95 -0.12 14.13
CA LEU A 37 0.71 0.35 13.54
C LEU A 37 0.75 1.81 13.11
N SER A 38 1.40 2.67 13.89
CA SER A 38 1.51 4.08 13.53
C SER A 38 2.28 4.27 12.22
N ILE A 39 3.29 3.43 11.99
CA ILE A 39 4.07 3.47 10.75
C ILE A 39 3.22 3.00 9.58
N ALA A 40 2.50 1.88 9.76
CA ALA A 40 1.63 1.35 8.71
C ALA A 40 0.54 2.35 8.33
N ARG A 41 -0.04 3.00 9.33
CA ARG A 41 -1.08 3.99 9.11
C ARG A 41 -0.54 5.21 8.35
N LYS A 42 0.63 5.69 8.75
CA LYS A 42 1.25 6.86 8.10
C LYS A 42 1.54 6.57 6.63
N ILE A 43 2.10 5.40 6.34
CA ILE A 43 2.41 5.01 4.97
C ILE A 43 1.14 4.89 4.14
N THR A 44 0.09 4.28 4.70
CA THR A 44 -1.18 4.14 4.00
C THR A 44 -1.79 5.51 3.69
N GLU A 45 -1.71 6.44 4.66
CA GLU A 45 -2.20 7.80 4.43
C GLU A 45 -1.41 8.50 3.32
N ASP A 46 -0.09 8.28 3.28
CA ASP A 46 0.73 8.84 2.21
C ASP A 46 0.34 8.25 0.85
N PHE A 47 0.05 6.96 0.80
CA PHE A 47 -0.44 6.32 -0.43
C PHE A 47 -1.74 6.94 -0.90
N ILE A 48 -2.64 7.25 0.03
CA ILE A 48 -3.90 7.91 -0.32
C ILE A 48 -3.65 9.30 -0.88
N LYS A 49 -2.77 10.07 -0.24
CA LYS A 49 -2.43 11.41 -0.71
C LYS A 49 -1.82 11.39 -2.10
N GLN A 50 -1.10 10.34 -2.42
CA GLN A 50 -0.44 10.22 -3.72
C GLN A 50 -1.34 9.57 -4.77
N GLY A 51 -2.56 9.22 -4.41
CA GLY A 51 -3.49 8.65 -5.36
C GLY A 51 -3.23 7.19 -5.71
N ILE A 52 -2.47 6.48 -4.88
CA ILE A 52 -2.12 5.07 -5.11
C ILE A 52 -3.17 4.15 -4.49
N VAL A 53 -3.72 4.55 -3.36
CA VAL A 53 -4.70 3.80 -2.58
C VAL A 53 -5.88 4.70 -2.30
N GLU A 54 -7.08 4.13 -2.23
CA GLU A 54 -8.27 4.86 -1.79
C GLU A 54 -8.98 4.04 -0.73
N LYS A 55 -9.76 4.74 0.08
CA LYS A 55 -10.53 4.10 1.14
C LYS A 55 -12.00 4.12 0.74
N LYS A 56 -12.60 2.94 0.57
CA LYS A 56 -14.00 2.80 0.21
C LYS A 56 -14.69 1.94 1.25
N ASN A 57 -15.72 2.50 1.88
CA ASN A 57 -16.51 1.76 2.88
C ASN A 57 -15.63 1.11 3.95
N GLY A 58 -14.61 1.84 4.41
CA GLY A 58 -13.71 1.36 5.44
C GLY A 58 -12.62 0.42 4.95
N LYS A 59 -12.57 0.11 3.67
CA LYS A 59 -11.58 -0.79 3.10
C LYS A 59 -10.59 -0.04 2.22
N TYR A 60 -9.33 -0.46 2.25
CA TYR A 60 -8.27 0.15 1.44
C TYR A 60 -8.08 -0.66 0.18
N VAL A 61 -8.12 0.01 -0.97
CA VAL A 61 -7.96 -0.66 -2.27
C VAL A 61 -7.04 0.19 -3.15
N LEU A 62 -6.34 -0.47 -4.08
CA LEU A 62 -5.52 0.25 -5.05
C LEU A 62 -6.42 1.03 -5.99
N THR A 63 -5.98 2.23 -6.35
CA THR A 63 -6.59 2.99 -7.43
C THR A 63 -6.09 2.44 -8.77
N LYS A 64 -6.60 2.98 -9.87
CA LYS A 64 -6.07 2.62 -11.20
C LYS A 64 -4.58 2.92 -11.29
N GLU A 65 -4.17 4.05 -10.73
CA GLU A 65 -2.75 4.41 -10.72
C GLU A 65 -1.94 3.40 -9.91
N GLY A 66 -2.46 3.00 -8.75
CA GLY A 66 -1.82 1.98 -7.93
C GLY A 66 -1.70 0.66 -8.66
N GLU A 67 -2.73 0.28 -9.42
CA GLU A 67 -2.69 -0.96 -10.20
C GLU A 67 -1.65 -0.92 -11.30
N LYS A 68 -1.49 0.24 -11.95
CA LYS A 68 -0.43 0.41 -12.95
C LYS A 68 0.95 0.22 -12.34
N ILE A 69 1.16 0.79 -11.15
CA ILE A 69 2.43 0.64 -10.45
C ILE A 69 2.67 -0.83 -10.12
N ALA A 70 1.64 -1.53 -9.64
CA ALA A 70 1.75 -2.95 -9.31
C ALA A 70 2.13 -3.77 -10.54
N ASP A 71 1.51 -3.48 -11.68
CA ASP A 71 1.82 -4.18 -12.92
C ASP A 71 3.27 -3.93 -13.34
N ASN A 72 3.75 -2.71 -13.20
CA ASN A 72 5.12 -2.36 -13.56
C ASN A 72 6.13 -3.07 -12.66
N ILE A 73 5.82 -3.17 -11.37
CA ILE A 73 6.71 -3.84 -10.43
C ILE A 73 6.79 -5.34 -10.72
N LYS A 74 5.65 -5.94 -11.05
CA LYS A 74 5.60 -7.37 -11.36
C LYS A 74 6.25 -7.72 -12.70
N GLY A 75 6.11 -6.79 -13.59
CA GLY A 75 6.43 -7.03 -14.96
C GLY A 75 7.76 -6.98 -15.42
#